data_16aa95a19e9aa5d11c4fb56a33db4b81
#
_entry.id   16aa95a19e9aa5d11c4fb56a33db4b81
#
_cell.length_a   1.000
_cell.length_b   1.000
_cell.length_c   1.000
_cell.angle_alpha   90.00
_cell.angle_beta   90.00
_cell.angle_gamma   90.00
#
_symmetry.space_group_name_H-M   'P 1'
#
loop_
_entity.id
_entity.type
_entity.pdbx_description
1 polymer ?
#
loop_
_entity_poly.entity_id
_entity_poly.type
_entity_poly.pdbx_seq_one_letter_code
_entity_poly.pdbx_strand_id
1 'polypeptide(L)'
;MTESLLGFGAIFALALLRIPLAFAMGLVGFVGIGMTIGWMPAMASTAQVVHETGFAYILSTIPLFILMGNFMAAAGLAEELFVAAYAFVGHIRGGLAHATIVASAGFGGPCGSSIATAATMSKVAFPSMKRLGYSDALSTGVLAAGGTLGIMIPPSTIMVIYGIITQTHIGKLFAAGIIPGILTTALLMLGVVYMTYRDPEHAPAGEKVGWPERWKALKGIWGSVVLLLVVLGGIYGGVFTATEGAGMGAAGAFLFAIARRAFTWKTLYDTLVESARTTAMLFTLLIAATVFANFVNYTTMPNDLKELITHLGLPPILVVGAMMFIYVILGTVMEELTMVLLTIPLFFPIVVQLGFDPVWFGILIVMVVQIGLISPPVGMNLFVLNALIPGVRLGQIFSGCWPFVAIMVGVLVLLVLFPAISLWLPSFMA
;
A
#
# COMPACT_ATOMS: atom_id res chain seq x y z
N MET A 1 -2.18 -15.18 27.59
CA MET A 1 -1.22 -14.13 27.12
C MET A 1 0.19 -14.64 26.84
N THR A 2 0.81 -15.40 27.74
CA THR A 2 2.22 -15.87 27.61
C THR A 2 2.47 -16.70 26.35
N GLU A 3 1.56 -17.61 26.01
CA GLU A 3 1.68 -18.49 24.82
C GLU A 3 1.72 -17.71 23.52
N SER A 4 0.84 -16.71 23.35
CA SER A 4 0.84 -15.85 22.17
C SER A 4 2.10 -14.99 22.09
N LEU A 5 2.58 -14.43 23.22
CA LEU A 5 3.83 -13.67 23.26
C LEU A 5 5.02 -14.54 22.87
N LEU A 6 5.06 -15.80 23.32
CA LEU A 6 6.07 -16.76 22.86
C LEU A 6 5.94 -17.05 21.36
N GLY A 7 4.71 -17.15 20.85
CA GLY A 7 4.44 -17.30 19.43
C GLY A 7 4.97 -16.12 18.60
N PHE A 8 4.68 -14.88 19.00
CA PHE A 8 5.23 -13.69 18.36
C PHE A 8 6.76 -13.67 18.42
N GLY A 9 7.34 -13.98 19.61
CA GLY A 9 8.79 -14.08 19.79
C GLY A 9 9.42 -15.14 18.87
N ALA A 10 8.77 -16.29 18.70
CA ALA A 10 9.22 -17.34 17.80
C ALA A 10 9.18 -16.90 16.33
N ILE A 11 8.12 -16.19 15.89
CA ILE A 11 8.05 -15.63 14.52
C ILE A 11 9.22 -14.67 14.28
N PHE A 12 9.48 -13.73 15.18
CA PHE A 12 10.60 -12.80 15.05
C PHE A 12 11.96 -13.51 15.07
N ALA A 13 12.14 -14.52 15.93
CA ALA A 13 13.36 -15.32 15.96
C ALA A 13 13.60 -16.07 14.63
N LEU A 14 12.55 -16.68 14.05
CA LEU A 14 12.62 -17.35 12.75
C LEU A 14 12.88 -16.34 11.61
N ALA A 15 12.30 -15.14 11.68
CA ALA A 15 12.57 -14.07 10.73
C ALA A 15 14.04 -13.61 10.77
N LEU A 16 14.64 -13.50 11.94
CA LEU A 16 16.07 -13.22 12.12
C LEU A 16 16.95 -14.32 11.52
N LEU A 17 16.49 -15.56 11.52
CA LEU A 17 17.14 -16.69 10.83
C LEU A 17 16.89 -16.69 9.32
N ARG A 18 16.29 -15.61 8.76
CA ARG A 18 15.97 -15.44 7.33
C ARG A 18 14.91 -16.42 6.80
N ILE A 19 14.10 -17.00 7.66
CA ILE A 19 12.94 -17.79 7.22
C ILE A 19 11.86 -16.82 6.77
N PRO A 20 11.27 -17.00 5.56
CA PRO A 20 10.20 -16.13 5.10
C PRO A 20 9.03 -16.13 6.08
N LEU A 21 8.49 -14.93 6.37
CA LEU A 21 7.49 -14.72 7.43
C LEU A 21 6.23 -15.57 7.24
N ALA A 22 5.82 -15.83 5.99
CA ALA A 22 4.71 -16.74 5.72
C ALA A 22 4.94 -18.14 6.33
N PHE A 23 6.13 -18.72 6.12
CA PHE A 23 6.45 -20.02 6.70
C PHE A 23 6.61 -19.97 8.22
N ALA A 24 7.20 -18.90 8.76
CA ALA A 24 7.32 -18.71 10.19
C ALA A 24 5.94 -18.64 10.87
N MET A 25 5.01 -17.83 10.33
CA MET A 25 3.65 -17.70 10.86
C MET A 25 2.87 -19.02 10.76
N GLY A 26 2.92 -19.69 9.59
CA GLY A 26 2.23 -20.95 9.41
C GLY A 26 2.74 -22.05 10.34
N LEU A 27 4.07 -22.17 10.49
CA LEU A 27 4.68 -23.14 11.39
C LEU A 27 4.35 -22.87 12.87
N VAL A 28 4.55 -21.63 13.32
CA VAL A 28 4.29 -21.24 14.70
C VAL A 28 2.80 -21.35 15.03
N GLY A 29 1.93 -20.93 14.10
CA GLY A 29 0.49 -21.07 14.26
C GLY A 29 0.06 -22.53 14.37
N PHE A 30 0.51 -23.37 13.45
CA PHE A 30 0.20 -24.82 13.46
C PHE A 30 0.69 -25.51 14.76
N VAL A 31 1.96 -25.31 15.11
CA VAL A 31 2.54 -25.88 16.36
C VAL A 31 1.84 -25.31 17.58
N GLY A 32 1.56 -24.00 17.61
CA GLY A 32 0.86 -23.34 18.69
C GLY A 32 -0.54 -23.92 18.92
N ILE A 33 -1.34 -24.11 17.85
CA ILE A 33 -2.65 -24.79 17.95
C ILE A 33 -2.47 -26.22 18.49
N GLY A 34 -1.48 -26.97 17.94
CA GLY A 34 -1.20 -28.33 18.36
C GLY A 34 -0.87 -28.46 19.84
N MET A 35 -0.13 -27.49 20.38
CA MET A 35 0.24 -27.47 21.81
C MET A 35 -0.91 -26.98 22.71
N THR A 36 -1.81 -26.13 22.20
CA THR A 36 -2.89 -25.53 23.00
C THR A 36 -4.13 -26.41 23.04
N ILE A 37 -4.60 -26.93 21.92
CA ILE A 37 -5.85 -27.70 21.79
C ILE A 37 -5.68 -29.11 21.20
N GLY A 38 -4.46 -29.48 20.80
CA GLY A 38 -4.12 -30.81 20.30
C GLY A 38 -3.86 -30.88 18.78
N TRP A 39 -3.14 -31.91 18.36
CA TRP A 39 -2.66 -32.07 16.99
C TRP A 39 -3.76 -32.35 15.95
N MET A 40 -4.80 -33.11 16.31
CA MET A 40 -5.93 -33.37 15.42
C MET A 40 -6.72 -32.10 15.08
N PRO A 41 -7.10 -31.25 16.07
CA PRO A 41 -7.67 -29.93 15.79
C PRO A 41 -6.74 -29.03 14.96
N ALA A 42 -5.42 -29.06 15.21
CA ALA A 42 -4.46 -28.27 14.46
C ALA A 42 -4.45 -28.65 12.96
N MET A 43 -4.42 -29.96 12.65
CA MET A 43 -4.51 -30.43 11.28
C MET A 43 -5.84 -30.08 10.63
N ALA A 44 -6.95 -30.27 11.31
CA ALA A 44 -8.29 -29.97 10.80
C ALA A 44 -8.46 -28.45 10.54
N SER A 45 -8.09 -27.61 11.50
CA SER A 45 -8.15 -26.14 11.38
C SER A 45 -7.26 -25.64 10.21
N THR A 46 -6.03 -26.14 10.10
CA THR A 46 -5.13 -25.75 9.01
C THR A 46 -5.66 -26.18 7.66
N ALA A 47 -6.17 -27.41 7.52
CA ALA A 47 -6.77 -27.89 6.30
C ALA A 47 -8.01 -27.06 5.90
N GLN A 48 -8.85 -26.70 6.87
CA GLN A 48 -10.00 -25.84 6.65
C GLN A 48 -9.58 -24.45 6.17
N VAL A 49 -8.59 -23.81 6.79
CA VAL A 49 -8.07 -22.50 6.38
C VAL A 49 -7.53 -22.56 4.94
N VAL A 50 -6.77 -23.59 4.59
CA VAL A 50 -6.26 -23.78 3.21
C VAL A 50 -7.42 -23.90 2.22
N HIS A 51 -8.42 -24.70 2.55
CA HIS A 51 -9.59 -24.91 1.70
C HIS A 51 -10.41 -23.60 1.54
N GLU A 52 -10.78 -22.97 2.64
CA GLU A 52 -11.58 -21.74 2.62
C GLU A 52 -10.85 -20.61 1.89
N THR A 53 -9.55 -20.43 2.13
CA THR A 53 -8.76 -19.41 1.44
C THR A 53 -8.61 -19.75 -0.06
N GLY A 54 -8.41 -21.00 -0.41
CA GLY A 54 -8.23 -21.41 -1.82
C GLY A 54 -9.49 -21.28 -2.67
N PHE A 55 -10.67 -21.39 -2.07
CA PHE A 55 -11.97 -21.40 -2.78
C PHE A 55 -12.85 -20.18 -2.50
N ALA A 56 -12.40 -19.23 -1.70
CA ALA A 56 -13.17 -18.02 -1.44
C ALA A 56 -13.26 -17.12 -2.69
N TYR A 57 -14.47 -16.95 -3.23
CA TYR A 57 -14.71 -16.11 -4.42
C TYR A 57 -14.17 -14.69 -4.28
N ILE A 58 -14.35 -14.08 -3.10
CA ILE A 58 -13.89 -12.70 -2.85
C ILE A 58 -12.38 -12.55 -2.96
N LEU A 59 -11.61 -13.60 -2.71
CA LEU A 59 -10.14 -13.57 -2.82
C LEU A 59 -9.66 -13.50 -4.28
N SER A 60 -10.50 -13.84 -5.27
CA SER A 60 -10.17 -13.62 -6.68
C SER A 60 -10.02 -12.14 -7.06
N THR A 61 -10.51 -11.24 -6.23
CA THR A 61 -10.31 -9.79 -6.36
C THR A 61 -8.82 -9.42 -6.38
N ILE A 62 -8.00 -10.09 -5.56
CA ILE A 62 -6.56 -9.82 -5.42
C ILE A 62 -5.80 -10.09 -6.74
N PRO A 63 -5.82 -11.31 -7.30
CA PRO A 63 -5.12 -11.58 -8.56
C PRO A 63 -5.62 -10.74 -9.73
N LEU A 64 -6.90 -10.39 -9.77
CA LEU A 64 -7.45 -9.57 -10.84
C LEU A 64 -6.97 -8.12 -10.78
N PHE A 65 -6.88 -7.50 -9.60
CA PHE A 65 -6.26 -6.17 -9.47
C PHE A 65 -4.75 -6.19 -9.74
N ILE A 66 -4.04 -7.24 -9.32
CA ILE A 66 -2.61 -7.41 -9.65
C ILE A 66 -2.41 -7.49 -11.17
N LEU A 67 -3.24 -8.30 -11.86
CA LEU A 67 -3.22 -8.39 -13.32
C LEU A 67 -3.51 -7.05 -13.99
N MET A 68 -4.52 -6.33 -13.52
CA MET A 68 -4.84 -4.99 -14.01
C MET A 68 -3.63 -4.06 -13.91
N GLY A 69 -3.01 -4.01 -12.74
CA GLY A 69 -1.83 -3.16 -12.50
C GLY A 69 -0.64 -3.52 -13.39
N ASN A 70 -0.34 -4.81 -13.50
CA ASN A 70 0.77 -5.30 -14.32
C ASN A 70 0.53 -5.08 -15.82
N PHE A 71 -0.71 -5.22 -16.32
CA PHE A 71 -1.05 -4.90 -17.71
C PHE A 71 -0.92 -3.40 -17.98
N MET A 72 -1.36 -2.55 -17.05
CA MET A 72 -1.22 -1.10 -17.18
C MET A 72 0.26 -0.67 -17.13
N ALA A 73 1.06 -1.30 -16.28
CA ALA A 73 2.51 -1.07 -16.22
C ALA A 73 3.19 -1.46 -17.55
N ALA A 74 2.87 -2.65 -18.08
CA ALA A 74 3.37 -3.13 -19.36
C ALA A 74 2.94 -2.24 -20.54
N ALA A 75 1.77 -1.59 -20.45
CA ALA A 75 1.27 -0.64 -21.44
C ALA A 75 1.97 0.73 -21.38
N GLY A 76 2.91 0.97 -20.46
CA GLY A 76 3.67 2.23 -20.36
C GLY A 76 2.94 3.37 -19.63
N LEU A 77 1.92 3.05 -18.83
CA LEU A 77 1.12 4.05 -18.13
C LEU A 77 1.95 4.99 -17.25
N ALA A 78 2.96 4.46 -16.55
CA ALA A 78 3.78 5.25 -15.63
C ALA A 78 4.51 6.39 -16.36
N GLU A 79 5.08 6.10 -17.54
CA GLU A 79 5.78 7.09 -18.37
C GLU A 79 4.83 8.16 -18.88
N GLU A 80 3.65 7.77 -19.34
CA GLU A 80 2.64 8.71 -19.85
C GLU A 80 2.10 9.62 -18.77
N LEU A 81 1.83 9.08 -17.58
CA LEU A 81 1.41 9.89 -16.42
C LEU A 81 2.50 10.87 -16.02
N PHE A 82 3.77 10.46 -16.03
CA PHE A 82 4.88 11.33 -15.73
C PHE A 82 5.01 12.45 -16.80
N VAL A 83 4.92 12.13 -18.08
CA VAL A 83 4.95 13.11 -19.17
C VAL A 83 3.77 14.08 -19.06
N ALA A 84 2.57 13.57 -18.78
CA ALA A 84 1.38 14.40 -18.58
C ALA A 84 1.55 15.33 -17.36
N ALA A 85 1.95 14.81 -16.22
CA ALA A 85 2.18 15.61 -15.03
C ALA A 85 3.28 16.67 -15.26
N TYR A 86 4.40 16.28 -15.89
CA TYR A 86 5.49 17.19 -16.20
C TYR A 86 5.05 18.34 -17.14
N ALA A 87 4.20 18.08 -18.12
CA ALA A 87 3.69 19.12 -19.02
C ALA A 87 2.93 20.24 -18.27
N PHE A 88 2.33 19.95 -17.11
CA PHE A 88 1.59 20.93 -16.31
C PHE A 88 2.44 21.61 -15.23
N VAL A 89 3.26 20.84 -14.51
CA VAL A 89 4.00 21.34 -13.33
C VAL A 89 5.51 21.45 -13.56
N GLY A 90 6.04 20.98 -14.67
CA GLY A 90 7.48 20.94 -14.93
C GLY A 90 8.18 22.30 -14.92
N HIS A 91 7.47 23.36 -15.27
CA HIS A 91 7.99 24.71 -15.38
C HIS A 91 8.21 25.44 -14.05
N ILE A 92 7.70 24.89 -12.94
CA ILE A 92 7.94 25.44 -11.60
C ILE A 92 9.22 24.85 -10.99
N ARG A 93 9.79 25.53 -9.98
CA ARG A 93 10.92 24.97 -9.22
C ARG A 93 10.53 23.68 -8.56
N GLY A 94 11.37 22.66 -8.69
CA GLY A 94 11.03 21.31 -8.25
C GLY A 94 9.99 20.63 -9.15
N GLY A 95 9.76 21.12 -10.36
CA GLY A 95 8.72 20.63 -11.26
C GLY A 95 8.77 19.15 -11.57
N LEU A 96 9.98 18.56 -11.72
CA LEU A 96 10.12 17.10 -11.87
C LEU A 96 9.72 16.34 -10.61
N ALA A 97 10.02 16.87 -9.43
CA ALA A 97 9.62 16.26 -8.16
C ALA A 97 8.09 16.29 -8.00
N HIS A 98 7.45 17.42 -8.31
CA HIS A 98 5.99 17.52 -8.35
C HIS A 98 5.36 16.56 -9.36
N ALA A 99 5.90 16.53 -10.59
CA ALA A 99 5.45 15.61 -11.63
C ALA A 99 5.56 14.14 -11.19
N THR A 100 6.64 13.79 -10.50
CA THR A 100 6.85 12.44 -9.96
C THR A 100 5.79 12.08 -8.91
N ILE A 101 5.48 12.98 -7.97
CA ILE A 101 4.44 12.73 -6.95
C ILE A 101 3.07 12.54 -7.61
N VAL A 102 2.68 13.44 -8.53
CA VAL A 102 1.40 13.35 -9.25
C VAL A 102 1.32 12.08 -10.11
N ALA A 103 2.39 11.75 -10.83
CA ALA A 103 2.45 10.54 -11.63
C ALA A 103 2.41 9.28 -10.77
N SER A 104 3.11 9.28 -9.62
CA SER A 104 3.06 8.17 -8.66
C SER A 104 1.66 7.97 -8.09
N ALA A 105 0.96 9.06 -7.77
CA ALA A 105 -0.43 9.00 -7.31
C ALA A 105 -1.36 8.38 -8.37
N GLY A 106 -1.23 8.82 -9.62
CA GLY A 106 -2.04 8.31 -10.73
C GLY A 106 -1.70 6.87 -11.15
N PHE A 107 -0.42 6.50 -11.13
CA PHE A 107 0.04 5.14 -11.47
C PHE A 107 -0.17 4.17 -10.32
N GLY A 108 0.02 4.63 -9.10
CA GLY A 108 -0.03 3.80 -7.91
C GLY A 108 -1.38 3.16 -7.68
N GLY A 109 -2.49 3.87 -7.96
CA GLY A 109 -3.83 3.30 -7.85
C GLY A 109 -3.99 2.00 -8.67
N PRO A 110 -3.83 2.03 -10.01
CA PRO A 110 -3.87 0.80 -10.81
C PRO A 110 -2.84 -0.25 -10.41
N CYS A 111 -1.66 0.17 -9.97
CA CYS A 111 -0.58 -0.73 -9.57
C CYS A 111 -0.85 -1.43 -8.22
N GLY A 112 -1.49 -0.73 -7.28
CA GLY A 112 -1.86 -1.24 -5.96
C GLY A 112 -0.69 -1.65 -5.05
N SER A 113 0.57 -1.36 -5.44
CA SER A 113 1.78 -1.73 -4.72
C SER A 113 2.74 -0.55 -4.60
N SER A 114 3.17 -0.27 -3.38
CA SER A 114 4.13 0.79 -3.08
C SER A 114 5.50 0.51 -3.71
N ILE A 115 5.99 -0.70 -3.54
CA ILE A 115 7.31 -1.14 -4.03
C ILE A 115 7.36 -1.07 -5.56
N ALA A 116 6.35 -1.61 -6.24
CA ALA A 116 6.29 -1.60 -7.69
C ALA A 116 6.17 -0.17 -8.25
N THR A 117 5.41 0.70 -7.58
CA THR A 117 5.30 2.12 -7.95
C THR A 117 6.64 2.84 -7.79
N ALA A 118 7.32 2.70 -6.66
CA ALA A 118 8.63 3.31 -6.43
C ALA A 118 9.68 2.79 -7.44
N ALA A 119 9.70 1.49 -7.70
CA ALA A 119 10.62 0.88 -8.66
C ALA A 119 10.38 1.36 -10.10
N THR A 120 9.13 1.44 -10.53
CA THR A 120 8.77 1.91 -11.88
C THR A 120 9.07 3.39 -12.04
N MET A 121 8.65 4.21 -11.07
CA MET A 121 8.89 5.65 -11.12
C MET A 121 10.38 5.99 -11.00
N SER A 122 11.19 5.16 -10.34
CA SER A 122 12.65 5.36 -10.32
C SER A 122 13.27 5.23 -11.70
N LYS A 123 12.77 4.32 -12.54
CA LYS A 123 13.25 4.17 -13.93
C LYS A 123 12.79 5.31 -14.84
N VAL A 124 11.58 5.84 -14.59
CA VAL A 124 10.97 6.89 -15.42
C VAL A 124 11.49 8.28 -15.04
N ALA A 125 11.47 8.62 -13.76
CA ALA A 125 11.72 10.00 -13.29
C ALA A 125 13.18 10.28 -12.92
N PHE A 126 13.88 9.32 -12.27
CA PHE A 126 15.22 9.55 -11.74
C PHE A 126 16.25 9.98 -12.81
N PRO A 127 16.31 9.35 -14.01
CA PRO A 127 17.27 9.77 -15.04
C PRO A 127 17.08 11.24 -15.47
N SER A 128 15.84 11.70 -15.54
CA SER A 128 15.50 13.09 -15.88
C SER A 128 15.86 14.06 -14.75
N MET A 129 15.60 13.67 -13.48
CA MET A 129 16.00 14.44 -12.31
C MET A 129 17.53 14.59 -12.25
N LYS A 130 18.26 13.50 -12.41
CA LYS A 130 19.73 13.50 -12.40
C LYS A 130 20.31 14.36 -13.50
N ARG A 131 19.77 14.28 -14.72
CA ARG A 131 20.21 15.09 -15.88
C ARG A 131 20.00 16.59 -15.66
N LEU A 132 18.93 16.99 -14.95
CA LEU A 132 18.64 18.38 -14.62
C LEU A 132 19.32 18.86 -13.34
N GLY A 133 20.16 18.04 -12.70
CA GLY A 133 20.94 18.45 -11.52
C GLY A 133 20.18 18.43 -10.19
N TYR A 134 19.08 17.69 -10.11
CA TYR A 134 18.40 17.48 -8.82
C TYR A 134 19.31 16.73 -7.85
N SER A 135 19.27 17.08 -6.57
CA SER A 135 20.00 16.34 -5.55
C SER A 135 19.50 14.91 -5.42
N ASP A 136 20.42 13.99 -5.16
CA ASP A 136 20.07 12.57 -4.97
C ASP A 136 19.11 12.38 -3.78
N ALA A 137 19.28 13.17 -2.71
CA ALA A 137 18.40 13.11 -1.55
C ALA A 137 16.95 13.51 -1.89
N LEU A 138 16.73 14.65 -2.57
CA LEU A 138 15.39 15.06 -2.97
C LEU A 138 14.77 14.06 -3.94
N SER A 139 15.53 13.62 -4.96
CA SER A 139 15.05 12.70 -5.99
C SER A 139 14.59 11.38 -5.37
N THR A 140 15.41 10.77 -4.52
CA THR A 140 15.08 9.49 -3.88
C THR A 140 14.00 9.62 -2.81
N GLY A 141 13.98 10.73 -2.06
CA GLY A 141 12.91 11.01 -1.10
C GLY A 141 11.54 11.14 -1.77
N VAL A 142 11.47 11.86 -2.89
CA VAL A 142 10.24 12.00 -3.69
C VAL A 142 9.79 10.66 -4.28
N LEU A 143 10.72 9.85 -4.80
CA LEU A 143 10.43 8.53 -5.35
C LEU A 143 9.92 7.57 -4.28
N ALA A 144 10.55 7.59 -3.10
CA ALA A 144 10.14 6.76 -1.97
C ALA A 144 8.74 7.15 -1.49
N ALA A 145 8.52 8.43 -1.20
CA ALA A 145 7.24 8.94 -0.71
C ALA A 145 6.12 8.84 -1.74
N GLY A 146 6.40 9.22 -3.00
CA GLY A 146 5.46 9.07 -4.11
C GLY A 146 5.03 7.62 -4.32
N GLY A 147 5.98 6.68 -4.22
CA GLY A 147 5.70 5.25 -4.32
C GLY A 147 4.64 4.78 -3.33
N THR A 148 4.64 5.29 -2.10
CA THR A 148 3.66 4.88 -1.08
C THR A 148 2.22 5.30 -1.40
N LEU A 149 2.00 6.31 -2.24
CA LEU A 149 0.66 6.73 -2.63
C LEU A 149 -0.14 5.64 -3.33
N GLY A 150 0.56 4.66 -3.95
CA GLY A 150 -0.07 3.53 -4.63
C GLY A 150 -0.88 2.59 -3.75
N ILE A 151 -0.70 2.62 -2.43
CA ILE A 151 -1.51 1.82 -1.52
C ILE A 151 -2.63 2.62 -0.84
N MET A 152 -2.62 3.96 -0.95
CA MET A 152 -3.69 4.81 -0.42
C MET A 152 -4.75 5.14 -1.47
N ILE A 153 -4.32 5.38 -2.71
CA ILE A 153 -5.23 5.74 -3.79
C ILE A 153 -5.81 4.46 -4.39
N PRO A 154 -7.16 4.30 -4.43
CA PRO A 154 -7.76 3.07 -4.93
C PRO A 154 -7.59 2.89 -6.45
N PRO A 155 -7.62 1.62 -6.91
CA PRO A 155 -7.77 0.38 -6.13
C PRO A 155 -6.47 -0.03 -5.42
N SER A 156 -6.58 -0.48 -4.16
CA SER A 156 -5.45 -0.80 -3.31
C SER A 156 -5.51 -2.25 -2.81
N THR A 157 -4.45 -3.00 -3.02
CA THR A 157 -4.35 -4.41 -2.57
C THR A 157 -4.46 -4.53 -1.05
N ILE A 158 -3.88 -3.58 -0.29
CA ILE A 158 -3.95 -3.58 1.19
C ILE A 158 -5.38 -3.35 1.66
N MET A 159 -6.11 -2.42 1.04
CA MET A 159 -7.51 -2.17 1.39
C MET A 159 -8.39 -3.38 1.08
N VAL A 160 -8.12 -4.10 -0.02
CA VAL A 160 -8.83 -5.35 -0.35
C VAL A 160 -8.56 -6.41 0.73
N ILE A 161 -7.31 -6.64 1.08
CA ILE A 161 -6.91 -7.62 2.11
C ILE A 161 -7.52 -7.25 3.47
N TYR A 162 -7.41 -5.98 3.87
CA TYR A 162 -8.03 -5.48 5.09
C TYR A 162 -9.55 -5.74 5.09
N GLY A 163 -10.23 -5.38 4.00
CA GLY A 163 -11.69 -5.56 3.88
C GLY A 163 -12.11 -7.03 3.97
N ILE A 164 -11.33 -7.94 3.39
CA ILE A 164 -11.59 -9.38 3.44
C ILE A 164 -11.45 -9.92 4.89
N ILE A 165 -10.35 -9.59 5.58
CA ILE A 165 -10.07 -10.10 6.92
C ILE A 165 -11.07 -9.55 7.95
N THR A 166 -11.40 -8.27 7.83
CA THR A 166 -12.29 -7.57 8.77
C THR A 166 -13.76 -7.63 8.40
N GLN A 167 -14.10 -8.28 7.27
CA GLN A 167 -15.46 -8.30 6.70
C GLN A 167 -16.00 -6.88 6.42
N THR A 168 -15.11 -5.92 6.16
CA THR A 168 -15.46 -4.52 5.86
C THR A 168 -15.68 -4.35 4.37
N HIS A 169 -16.69 -3.55 3.98
CA HIS A 169 -17.06 -3.35 2.58
C HIS A 169 -15.92 -2.69 1.78
N ILE A 170 -15.34 -3.40 0.81
CA ILE A 170 -14.17 -2.96 0.04
C ILE A 170 -14.43 -1.65 -0.72
N GLY A 171 -15.62 -1.49 -1.31
CA GLY A 171 -15.99 -0.26 -1.99
C GLY A 171 -15.98 0.96 -1.06
N LYS A 172 -16.46 0.81 0.20
CA LYS A 172 -16.40 1.88 1.21
C LYS A 172 -14.95 2.20 1.61
N LEU A 173 -14.08 1.20 1.71
CA LEU A 173 -12.64 1.40 1.95
C LEU A 173 -11.98 2.18 0.80
N PHE A 174 -12.31 1.82 -0.44
CA PHE A 174 -11.80 2.54 -1.61
C PHE A 174 -12.25 4.00 -1.60
N ALA A 175 -13.54 4.26 -1.36
CA ALA A 175 -14.05 5.62 -1.25
C ALA A 175 -13.35 6.40 -0.12
N ALA A 176 -13.16 5.76 1.04
CA ALA A 176 -12.48 6.35 2.19
C ALA A 176 -11.02 6.74 1.93
N GLY A 177 -10.34 6.05 1.00
CA GLY A 177 -8.95 6.32 0.64
C GLY A 177 -8.75 7.53 -0.28
N ILE A 178 -9.80 7.98 -0.99
CA ILE A 178 -9.68 9.05 -2.02
C ILE A 178 -9.25 10.38 -1.38
N ILE A 179 -10.02 10.88 -0.41
CA ILE A 179 -9.73 12.18 0.22
C ILE A 179 -8.39 12.17 0.95
N PRO A 180 -8.08 11.18 1.82
CA PRO A 180 -6.75 11.04 2.42
C PRO A 180 -5.62 10.94 1.37
N GLY A 181 -5.83 10.21 0.28
CA GLY A 181 -4.86 10.09 -0.81
C GLY A 181 -4.56 11.41 -1.51
N ILE A 182 -5.61 12.18 -1.84
CA ILE A 182 -5.47 13.54 -2.41
C ILE A 182 -4.79 14.48 -1.41
N LEU A 183 -5.20 14.45 -0.13
CA LEU A 183 -4.62 15.26 0.92
C LEU A 183 -3.12 14.96 1.08
N THR A 184 -2.76 13.67 1.16
CA THR A 184 -1.36 13.23 1.26
C THR A 184 -0.56 13.71 0.04
N THR A 185 -1.09 13.52 -1.16
CA THR A 185 -0.45 13.98 -2.40
C THR A 185 -0.20 15.49 -2.37
N ALA A 186 -1.19 16.30 -1.98
CA ALA A 186 -1.08 17.74 -1.90
C ALA A 186 -0.05 18.17 -0.85
N LEU A 187 -0.03 17.54 0.33
CA LEU A 187 0.93 17.85 1.38
C LEU A 187 2.35 17.42 1.02
N LEU A 188 2.54 16.29 0.34
CA LEU A 188 3.84 15.90 -0.21
C LEU A 188 4.35 16.91 -1.24
N MET A 189 3.47 17.43 -2.11
CA MET A 189 3.82 18.51 -3.04
C MET A 189 4.22 19.80 -2.30
N LEU A 190 3.51 20.16 -1.23
CA LEU A 190 3.92 21.29 -0.38
C LEU A 190 5.27 21.03 0.30
N GLY A 191 5.56 19.77 0.67
CA GLY A 191 6.88 19.37 1.15
C GLY A 191 7.99 19.63 0.13
N VAL A 192 7.73 19.31 -1.14
CA VAL A 192 8.67 19.64 -2.24
C VAL A 192 8.85 21.14 -2.34
N VAL A 193 7.78 21.93 -2.30
CA VAL A 193 7.89 23.42 -2.30
C VAL A 193 8.77 23.89 -1.17
N TYR A 194 8.59 23.40 0.05
CA TYR A 194 9.40 23.76 1.20
C TYR A 194 10.88 23.41 1.01
N MET A 195 11.17 22.17 0.54
CA MET A 195 12.56 21.72 0.30
C MET A 195 13.24 22.55 -0.79
N THR A 196 12.54 22.84 -1.88
CA THR A 196 13.07 23.62 -3.01
C THR A 196 13.22 25.12 -2.68
N TYR A 197 12.41 25.64 -1.77
CA TYR A 197 12.58 27.00 -1.26
C TYR A 197 13.81 27.13 -0.38
N ARG A 198 14.07 26.11 0.46
CA ARG A 198 15.22 26.06 1.36
C ARG A 198 16.56 25.86 0.62
N ASP A 199 16.52 25.11 -0.47
CA ASP A 199 17.70 24.75 -1.25
C ASP A 199 17.41 24.83 -2.76
N PRO A 200 17.37 26.06 -3.32
CA PRO A 200 16.93 26.30 -4.69
C PRO A 200 17.84 25.73 -5.77
N GLU A 201 19.12 25.52 -5.48
CA GLU A 201 20.11 25.06 -6.46
C GLU A 201 19.93 23.56 -6.78
N HIS A 202 19.35 22.81 -5.86
CA HIS A 202 19.18 21.37 -5.97
C HIS A 202 17.84 20.92 -6.58
N ALA A 203 17.03 21.86 -7.08
CA ALA A 203 15.73 21.57 -7.71
C ALA A 203 15.38 22.61 -8.80
N PRO A 204 16.13 22.68 -9.91
CA PRO A 204 15.89 23.66 -10.95
C PRO A 204 14.51 23.50 -11.58
N ALA A 205 13.98 24.60 -12.13
CA ALA A 205 12.77 24.58 -12.94
C ALA A 205 13.08 23.95 -14.30
N GLY A 206 12.12 23.21 -14.82
CA GLY A 206 12.17 22.67 -16.18
C GLY A 206 11.63 23.65 -17.22
N GLU A 207 11.51 23.19 -18.45
CA GLU A 207 11.00 23.98 -19.55
C GLU A 207 9.48 24.17 -19.46
N LYS A 208 8.99 25.33 -19.92
CA LYS A 208 7.56 25.59 -20.01
C LYS A 208 7.01 24.96 -21.29
N VAL A 209 6.13 23.98 -21.12
CA VAL A 209 5.47 23.27 -22.22
C VAL A 209 4.25 24.07 -22.72
N GLY A 210 4.08 24.14 -24.04
CA GLY A 210 2.95 24.81 -24.68
C GLY A 210 1.62 24.07 -24.49
N TRP A 211 0.49 24.78 -24.74
CA TRP A 211 -0.84 24.16 -24.63
C TRP A 211 -1.07 22.98 -25.59
N PRO A 212 -0.58 23.01 -26.86
CA PRO A 212 -0.73 21.85 -27.75
C PRO A 212 -0.08 20.59 -27.22
N GLU A 213 1.12 20.69 -26.66
CA GLU A 213 1.84 19.57 -26.06
C GLU A 213 1.16 19.06 -24.78
N ARG A 214 0.58 19.96 -23.96
CA ARG A 214 -0.23 19.59 -22.78
C ARG A 214 -1.43 18.76 -23.17
N TRP A 215 -2.18 19.17 -24.21
CA TRP A 215 -3.31 18.41 -24.73
C TRP A 215 -2.90 17.06 -25.32
N LYS A 216 -1.73 17.00 -25.99
CA LYS A 216 -1.19 15.74 -26.49
C LYS A 216 -0.83 14.79 -25.35
N ALA A 217 -0.22 15.29 -24.28
CA ALA A 217 0.11 14.51 -23.09
C ALA A 217 -1.15 13.97 -22.39
N LEU A 218 -2.20 14.80 -22.23
CA LEU A 218 -3.49 14.35 -21.67
C LEU A 218 -4.16 13.28 -22.54
N LYS A 219 -4.06 13.39 -23.87
CA LYS A 219 -4.55 12.33 -24.77
C LYS A 219 -3.79 11.01 -24.60
N GLY A 220 -2.57 11.02 -24.09
CA GLY A 220 -1.83 9.80 -23.76
C GLY A 220 -2.51 8.97 -22.67
N ILE A 221 -2.97 9.62 -21.62
CA ILE A 221 -3.50 8.95 -20.40
C ILE A 221 -5.01 8.67 -20.44
N TRP A 222 -5.74 9.10 -21.48
CA TRP A 222 -7.22 9.03 -21.50
C TRP A 222 -7.77 7.63 -21.25
N GLY A 223 -7.17 6.61 -21.88
CA GLY A 223 -7.66 5.23 -21.76
C GLY A 223 -7.52 4.69 -20.34
N SER A 224 -6.44 5.04 -19.65
CA SER A 224 -6.20 4.66 -18.24
C SER A 224 -7.16 5.37 -17.31
N VAL A 225 -7.41 6.67 -17.57
CA VAL A 225 -8.39 7.45 -16.78
C VAL A 225 -9.80 6.87 -16.97
N VAL A 226 -10.19 6.57 -18.23
CA VAL A 226 -11.50 5.96 -18.51
C VAL A 226 -11.63 4.60 -17.83
N LEU A 227 -10.59 3.76 -17.89
CA LEU A 227 -10.62 2.45 -17.23
C LEU A 227 -10.84 2.59 -15.71
N LEU A 228 -10.10 3.48 -15.06
CA LEU A 228 -10.27 3.72 -13.62
C LEU A 228 -11.66 4.28 -13.29
N LEU A 229 -12.17 5.21 -14.10
CA LEU A 229 -13.51 5.76 -13.90
C LEU A 229 -14.60 4.68 -14.07
N VAL A 230 -14.46 3.78 -15.03
CA VAL A 230 -15.40 2.66 -15.22
C VAL A 230 -15.34 1.70 -14.02
N VAL A 231 -14.15 1.30 -13.60
CA VAL A 231 -13.97 0.35 -12.48
C VAL A 231 -14.45 0.96 -11.16
N LEU A 232 -13.92 2.11 -10.78
CA LEU A 232 -14.25 2.74 -9.50
C LEU A 232 -15.69 3.31 -9.53
N GLY A 233 -16.10 3.93 -10.62
CA GLY A 233 -17.45 4.44 -10.78
C GLY A 233 -18.48 3.33 -10.76
N GLY A 234 -18.19 2.18 -11.37
CA GLY A 234 -19.07 1.00 -11.32
C GLY A 234 -19.16 0.40 -9.91
N ILE A 235 -18.05 0.35 -9.15
CA ILE A 235 -18.06 -0.11 -7.76
C ILE A 235 -18.82 0.89 -6.86
N TYR A 236 -18.59 2.19 -6.99
CA TYR A 236 -19.25 3.21 -6.17
C TYR A 236 -20.73 3.37 -6.52
N GLY A 237 -21.08 3.20 -7.79
CA GLY A 237 -22.47 3.21 -8.25
C GLY A 237 -23.24 1.91 -7.96
N GLY A 238 -22.60 0.90 -7.33
CA GLY A 238 -23.24 -0.39 -7.03
C GLY A 238 -23.52 -1.27 -8.26
N VAL A 239 -22.97 -0.91 -9.43
CA VAL A 239 -23.10 -1.71 -10.68
C VAL A 239 -22.22 -2.96 -10.61
N PHE A 240 -21.04 -2.85 -9.99
CA PHE A 240 -20.08 -3.92 -9.82
C PHE A 240 -19.76 -4.15 -8.34
N THR A 241 -19.62 -5.42 -7.96
CA THR A 241 -18.89 -5.79 -6.76
C THR A 241 -17.40 -5.49 -6.95
N ALA A 242 -16.61 -5.46 -5.87
CA ALA A 242 -15.17 -5.27 -5.99
C ALA A 242 -14.50 -6.33 -6.87
N THR A 243 -14.97 -7.59 -6.83
CA THR A 243 -14.45 -8.69 -7.65
C THR A 243 -14.80 -8.51 -9.12
N GLU A 244 -16.03 -8.16 -9.43
CA GLU A 244 -16.45 -7.89 -10.82
C GLU A 244 -15.72 -6.66 -11.38
N GLY A 245 -15.58 -5.60 -10.58
CA GLY A 245 -14.82 -4.41 -10.94
C GLY A 245 -13.35 -4.74 -11.23
N ALA A 246 -12.73 -5.61 -10.43
CA ALA A 246 -11.37 -6.09 -10.68
C ALA A 246 -11.25 -6.90 -11.99
N GLY A 247 -12.24 -7.76 -12.28
CA GLY A 247 -12.33 -8.51 -13.53
C GLY A 247 -12.46 -7.60 -14.75
N MET A 248 -13.37 -6.61 -14.68
CA MET A 248 -13.55 -5.59 -15.73
C MET A 248 -12.28 -4.75 -15.90
N GLY A 249 -11.61 -4.41 -14.79
CA GLY A 249 -10.35 -3.69 -14.80
C GLY A 249 -9.23 -4.48 -15.47
N ALA A 250 -9.06 -5.76 -15.12
CA ALA A 250 -8.05 -6.63 -15.73
C ALA A 250 -8.29 -6.83 -17.23
N ALA A 251 -9.55 -7.11 -17.62
CA ALA A 251 -9.91 -7.28 -19.03
C ALA A 251 -9.72 -5.98 -19.82
N GLY A 252 -10.15 -4.84 -19.29
CA GLY A 252 -9.98 -3.54 -19.92
C GLY A 252 -8.50 -3.14 -20.05
N ALA A 253 -7.68 -3.37 -19.01
CA ALA A 253 -6.23 -3.13 -19.05
C ALA A 253 -5.53 -4.02 -20.10
N PHE A 254 -5.93 -5.28 -20.21
CA PHE A 254 -5.43 -6.20 -21.23
C PHE A 254 -5.75 -5.71 -22.64
N LEU A 255 -7.01 -5.36 -22.90
CA LEU A 255 -7.44 -4.82 -24.21
C LEU A 255 -6.72 -3.51 -24.56
N PHE A 256 -6.52 -2.64 -23.57
CA PHE A 256 -5.77 -1.40 -23.73
C PHE A 256 -4.31 -1.65 -24.09
N ALA A 257 -3.66 -2.62 -23.43
CA ALA A 257 -2.29 -3.00 -23.73
C ALA A 257 -2.16 -3.62 -25.13
N ILE A 258 -3.14 -4.42 -25.57
CA ILE A 258 -3.19 -4.94 -26.96
C ILE A 258 -3.34 -3.81 -27.96
N ALA A 259 -4.29 -2.89 -27.74
CA ALA A 259 -4.52 -1.74 -28.64
C ALA A 259 -3.27 -0.87 -28.81
N ARG A 260 -2.45 -0.78 -27.76
CA ARG A 260 -1.15 -0.09 -27.78
C ARG A 260 -0.01 -0.90 -28.36
N ARG A 261 -0.24 -2.15 -28.74
CA ARG A 261 0.79 -3.09 -29.20
C ARG A 261 1.94 -3.25 -28.17
N ALA A 262 1.62 -3.14 -26.89
CA ALA A 262 2.58 -3.26 -25.80
C ALA A 262 3.03 -4.70 -25.56
N PHE A 263 2.25 -5.70 -25.99
CA PHE A 263 2.54 -7.09 -25.79
C PHE A 263 3.31 -7.73 -26.94
N THR A 264 4.49 -8.23 -26.63
CA THR A 264 5.09 -9.39 -27.32
C THR A 264 4.68 -10.64 -26.56
N TRP A 265 4.82 -11.83 -27.17
CA TRP A 265 4.58 -13.09 -26.45
C TRP A 265 5.41 -13.22 -25.17
N LYS A 266 6.66 -12.74 -25.21
CA LYS A 266 7.54 -12.72 -24.04
C LYS A 266 7.00 -11.79 -22.95
N THR A 267 6.66 -10.55 -23.28
CA THR A 267 6.15 -9.57 -22.33
C THR A 267 4.84 -10.04 -21.68
N LEU A 268 3.94 -10.62 -22.48
CA LEU A 268 2.70 -11.19 -21.95
C LEU A 268 2.97 -12.34 -20.99
N TYR A 269 3.83 -13.29 -21.37
CA TYR A 269 4.20 -14.42 -20.53
C TYR A 269 4.84 -13.94 -19.22
N ASP A 270 5.82 -13.02 -19.29
CA ASP A 270 6.51 -12.47 -18.11
C ASP A 270 5.51 -11.76 -17.17
N THR A 271 4.58 -10.98 -17.72
CA THR A 271 3.52 -10.29 -16.94
C THR A 271 2.60 -11.29 -16.24
N LEU A 272 2.16 -12.34 -16.93
CA LEU A 272 1.30 -13.37 -16.33
C LEU A 272 2.03 -14.17 -15.24
N VAL A 273 3.30 -14.54 -15.47
CA VAL A 273 4.12 -15.26 -14.49
C VAL A 273 4.38 -14.40 -13.26
N GLU A 274 4.68 -13.11 -13.43
CA GLU A 274 4.87 -12.17 -12.32
C GLU A 274 3.58 -12.04 -11.50
N SER A 275 2.44 -11.87 -12.16
CA SER A 275 1.14 -11.80 -11.49
C SER A 275 0.80 -13.08 -10.74
N ALA A 276 1.06 -14.24 -11.33
CA ALA A 276 0.84 -15.54 -10.68
C ALA A 276 1.77 -15.72 -9.47
N ARG A 277 3.04 -15.33 -9.58
CA ARG A 277 4.02 -15.41 -8.48
C ARG A 277 3.60 -14.51 -7.31
N THR A 278 3.23 -13.26 -7.58
CA THR A 278 2.75 -12.33 -6.56
C THR A 278 1.49 -12.85 -5.89
N THR A 279 0.54 -13.35 -6.65
CA THR A 279 -0.70 -13.96 -6.14
C THR A 279 -0.39 -15.16 -5.24
N ALA A 280 0.45 -16.08 -5.68
CA ALA A 280 0.82 -17.28 -4.89
C ALA A 280 1.50 -16.89 -3.56
N MET A 281 2.38 -15.87 -3.59
CA MET A 281 3.02 -15.35 -2.38
C MET A 281 1.98 -14.78 -1.41
N LEU A 282 1.02 -13.98 -1.90
CA LEU A 282 -0.03 -13.38 -1.08
C LEU A 282 -0.96 -14.42 -0.47
N PHE A 283 -1.38 -15.43 -1.24
CA PHE A 283 -2.23 -16.50 -0.73
C PHE A 283 -1.51 -17.33 0.32
N THR A 284 -0.23 -17.65 0.10
CA THR A 284 0.59 -18.37 1.09
C THR A 284 0.70 -17.58 2.38
N LEU A 285 0.93 -16.26 2.29
CA LEU A 285 1.01 -15.38 3.44
C LEU A 285 -0.34 -15.28 4.16
N LEU A 286 -1.45 -15.15 3.44
CA LEU A 286 -2.80 -15.07 4.00
C LEU A 286 -3.19 -16.36 4.74
N ILE A 287 -2.93 -17.52 4.17
CA ILE A 287 -3.15 -18.83 4.81
C ILE A 287 -2.35 -18.92 6.11
N ALA A 288 -1.06 -18.62 6.05
CA ALA A 288 -0.18 -18.68 7.20
C ALA A 288 -0.59 -17.72 8.32
N ALA A 289 -0.96 -16.49 7.96
CA ALA A 289 -1.44 -15.49 8.90
C ALA A 289 -2.77 -15.89 9.54
N THR A 290 -3.69 -16.49 8.77
CA THR A 290 -4.97 -16.99 9.31
C THR A 290 -4.76 -18.15 10.28
N VAL A 291 -3.85 -19.09 9.97
CA VAL A 291 -3.48 -20.17 10.89
C VAL A 291 -2.88 -19.59 12.19
N PHE A 292 -2.00 -18.59 12.09
CA PHE A 292 -1.45 -17.93 13.26
C PHE A 292 -2.51 -17.15 14.04
N ALA A 293 -3.42 -16.44 13.37
CA ALA A 293 -4.53 -15.75 14.01
C ALA A 293 -5.44 -16.72 14.78
N ASN A 294 -5.73 -17.89 14.23
CA ASN A 294 -6.47 -18.94 14.93
C ASN A 294 -5.74 -19.40 16.19
N PHE A 295 -4.42 -19.59 16.13
CA PHE A 295 -3.61 -19.89 17.33
C PHE A 295 -3.79 -18.79 18.39
N VAL A 296 -3.62 -17.53 18.04
CA VAL A 296 -3.79 -16.40 18.97
C VAL A 296 -5.19 -16.39 19.57
N ASN A 297 -6.23 -16.64 18.77
CA ASN A 297 -7.62 -16.69 19.23
C ASN A 297 -7.92 -17.86 20.19
N TYR A 298 -7.18 -18.96 20.08
CA TYR A 298 -7.30 -20.08 21.06
C TYR A 298 -6.59 -19.81 22.38
N THR A 299 -5.80 -18.74 22.48
CA THR A 299 -5.16 -18.31 23.73
C THR A 299 -6.02 -17.28 24.47
N THR A 300 -5.61 -16.92 25.68
CA THR A 300 -6.29 -15.86 26.47
C THR A 300 -5.93 -14.44 26.01
N MET A 301 -4.98 -14.28 25.09
CA MET A 301 -4.42 -12.97 24.72
C MET A 301 -5.46 -11.91 24.31
N PRO A 302 -6.48 -12.21 23.49
CA PRO A 302 -7.49 -11.21 23.13
C PRO A 302 -8.25 -10.68 24.34
N ASN A 303 -8.61 -11.57 25.29
CA ASN A 303 -9.31 -11.20 26.52
C ASN A 303 -8.40 -10.44 27.49
N ASP A 304 -7.17 -10.89 27.67
CA ASP A 304 -6.17 -10.26 28.54
C ASP A 304 -5.85 -8.84 28.09
N LEU A 305 -5.73 -8.60 26.78
CA LEU A 305 -5.56 -7.26 26.21
C LEU A 305 -6.76 -6.36 26.44
N LYS A 306 -7.96 -6.92 26.29
CA LYS A 306 -9.21 -6.20 26.59
C LYS A 306 -9.26 -5.76 28.03
N GLU A 307 -8.97 -6.65 28.97
CA GLU A 307 -8.93 -6.35 30.40
C GLU A 307 -7.87 -5.30 30.71
N LEU A 308 -6.68 -5.42 30.15
CA LEU A 308 -5.60 -4.45 30.32
C LEU A 308 -6.03 -3.04 29.89
N ILE A 309 -6.64 -2.91 28.71
CA ILE A 309 -7.12 -1.61 28.19
C ILE A 309 -8.22 -1.04 29.09
N THR A 310 -9.14 -1.87 29.57
CA THR A 310 -10.22 -1.47 30.48
C THR A 310 -9.66 -1.01 31.83
N HIS A 311 -8.70 -1.75 32.40
CA HIS A 311 -8.05 -1.38 33.65
C HIS A 311 -7.21 -0.11 33.59
N LEU A 312 -6.57 0.16 32.43
CA LEU A 312 -5.80 1.39 32.26
C LEU A 312 -6.67 2.66 32.21
N GLY A 313 -7.98 2.53 31.95
CA GLY A 313 -8.91 3.66 31.91
C GLY A 313 -8.52 4.76 30.91
N LEU A 314 -7.72 4.42 29.89
CA LEU A 314 -7.24 5.39 28.91
C LEU A 314 -8.38 5.83 27.99
N PRO A 315 -8.42 7.10 27.58
CA PRO A 315 -9.30 7.54 26.52
C PRO A 315 -9.13 6.68 25.26
N PRO A 316 -10.23 6.23 24.60
CA PRO A 316 -10.16 5.34 23.44
C PRO A 316 -9.22 5.82 22.34
N ILE A 317 -9.15 7.13 22.12
CA ILE A 317 -8.29 7.73 21.09
C ILE A 317 -6.78 7.54 21.40
N LEU A 318 -6.39 7.53 22.67
CA LEU A 318 -5.01 7.25 23.07
C LEU A 318 -4.64 5.78 22.85
N VAL A 319 -5.59 4.86 23.00
CA VAL A 319 -5.39 3.45 22.70
C VAL A 319 -5.10 3.28 21.20
N VAL A 320 -5.91 3.92 20.35
CA VAL A 320 -5.65 3.91 18.88
C VAL A 320 -4.32 4.57 18.57
N GLY A 321 -3.98 5.69 19.21
CA GLY A 321 -2.68 6.35 19.05
C GLY A 321 -1.49 5.44 19.40
N ALA A 322 -1.60 4.67 20.49
CA ALA A 322 -0.60 3.68 20.88
C ALA A 322 -0.49 2.53 19.85
N MET A 323 -1.63 2.05 19.32
CA MET A 323 -1.63 1.08 18.22
C MET A 323 -0.93 1.62 16.99
N MET A 324 -1.24 2.86 16.57
CA MET A 324 -0.58 3.50 15.42
C MET A 324 0.93 3.62 15.64
N PHE A 325 1.37 3.96 16.84
CA PHE A 325 2.78 4.01 17.19
C PHE A 325 3.47 2.63 17.07
N ILE A 326 2.82 1.56 17.56
CA ILE A 326 3.31 0.19 17.39
C ILE A 326 3.40 -0.17 15.89
N TYR A 327 2.38 0.17 15.11
CA TYR A 327 2.37 -0.06 13.67
C TYR A 327 3.51 0.66 12.95
N VAL A 328 3.80 1.90 13.30
CA VAL A 328 4.94 2.64 12.71
C VAL A 328 6.26 1.90 12.99
N ILE A 329 6.47 1.44 14.23
CA ILE A 329 7.68 0.67 14.58
C ILE A 329 7.75 -0.63 13.78
N LEU A 330 6.67 -1.41 13.75
CA LEU A 330 6.62 -2.68 13.00
C LEU A 330 6.83 -2.45 11.49
N GLY A 331 6.24 -1.40 10.94
CA GLY A 331 6.34 -1.06 9.53
C GLY A 331 7.76 -0.66 9.09
N THR A 332 8.62 -0.20 10.02
CA THR A 332 10.02 0.05 9.68
C THR A 332 10.82 -1.24 9.43
N VAL A 333 10.35 -2.40 9.92
CA VAL A 333 11.09 -3.67 9.90
C VAL A 333 10.40 -4.73 9.03
N MET A 334 9.06 -4.69 8.97
CA MET A 334 8.25 -5.70 8.29
C MET A 334 7.76 -5.21 6.94
N GLU A 335 7.53 -6.16 6.05
CA GLU A 335 6.86 -5.92 4.78
C GLU A 335 5.37 -5.60 5.02
N GLU A 336 4.80 -4.75 4.17
CA GLU A 336 3.48 -4.14 4.33
C GLU A 336 2.36 -5.15 4.60
N LEU A 337 2.29 -6.21 3.81
CA LEU A 337 1.23 -7.19 3.89
C LEU A 337 1.36 -8.09 5.12
N THR A 338 2.59 -8.47 5.44
CA THR A 338 2.89 -9.27 6.63
C THR A 338 2.50 -8.52 7.91
N MET A 339 2.83 -7.23 8.00
CA MET A 339 2.46 -6.41 9.14
C MET A 339 0.95 -6.35 9.32
N VAL A 340 0.22 -6.07 8.23
CA VAL A 340 -1.24 -5.98 8.23
C VAL A 340 -1.87 -7.31 8.65
N LEU A 341 -1.44 -8.42 8.04
CA LEU A 341 -1.99 -9.75 8.28
C LEU A 341 -1.70 -10.27 9.71
N LEU A 342 -0.55 -9.91 10.26
CA LEU A 342 -0.15 -10.32 11.61
C LEU A 342 -0.92 -9.57 12.70
N THR A 343 -1.24 -8.31 12.47
CA THR A 343 -1.69 -7.39 13.53
C THR A 343 -3.20 -7.11 13.50
N ILE A 344 -3.85 -7.16 12.33
CA ILE A 344 -5.30 -6.90 12.23
C ILE A 344 -6.11 -7.86 13.11
N PRO A 345 -5.87 -9.18 13.12
CA PRO A 345 -6.65 -10.08 13.96
C PRO A 345 -6.57 -9.74 15.45
N LEU A 346 -5.48 -9.10 15.88
CA LEU A 346 -5.27 -8.68 17.26
C LEU A 346 -5.89 -7.34 17.58
N PHE A 347 -5.70 -6.32 16.74
CA PHE A 347 -6.10 -4.94 17.03
C PHE A 347 -7.52 -4.61 16.59
N PHE A 348 -8.00 -5.21 15.51
CA PHE A 348 -9.32 -4.91 14.95
C PHE A 348 -10.47 -5.16 15.95
N PRO A 349 -10.53 -6.30 16.67
CA PRO A 349 -11.59 -6.53 17.67
C PRO A 349 -11.62 -5.47 18.77
N ILE A 350 -10.45 -4.97 19.18
CA ILE A 350 -10.32 -3.92 20.19
C ILE A 350 -10.89 -2.61 19.66
N VAL A 351 -10.55 -2.23 18.43
CA VAL A 351 -11.02 -0.99 17.80
C VAL A 351 -12.53 -0.96 17.67
N VAL A 352 -13.13 -2.08 17.23
CA VAL A 352 -14.60 -2.24 17.13
C VAL A 352 -15.25 -2.14 18.51
N GLN A 353 -14.66 -2.75 19.53
CA GLN A 353 -15.15 -2.69 20.90
C GLN A 353 -15.08 -1.27 21.48
N LEU A 354 -14.07 -0.48 21.12
CA LEU A 354 -13.94 0.92 21.51
C LEU A 354 -14.93 1.83 20.77
N GLY A 355 -15.74 1.28 19.85
CA GLY A 355 -16.78 2.01 19.10
C GLY A 355 -16.28 2.79 17.91
N PHE A 356 -15.06 2.54 17.43
CA PHE A 356 -14.55 3.19 16.22
C PHE A 356 -15.01 2.50 14.95
N ASP A 357 -15.14 3.29 13.88
CA ASP A 357 -15.56 2.81 12.58
C ASP A 357 -14.47 1.94 11.92
N PRO A 358 -14.82 0.72 11.46
CA PRO A 358 -13.90 -0.19 10.77
C PRO A 358 -13.25 0.40 9.51
N VAL A 359 -13.98 1.21 8.74
CA VAL A 359 -13.48 1.85 7.52
C VAL A 359 -12.41 2.88 7.86
N TRP A 360 -12.67 3.73 8.86
CA TRP A 360 -11.70 4.71 9.34
C TRP A 360 -10.41 4.05 9.82
N PHE A 361 -10.53 2.99 10.62
CA PHE A 361 -9.35 2.25 11.10
C PHE A 361 -8.55 1.66 9.93
N GLY A 362 -9.21 1.13 8.91
CA GLY A 362 -8.56 0.64 7.69
C GLY A 362 -7.70 1.71 7.00
N ILE A 363 -8.19 2.95 6.94
CA ILE A 363 -7.41 4.05 6.36
C ILE A 363 -6.22 4.43 7.25
N LEU A 364 -6.37 4.39 8.58
CA LEU A 364 -5.23 4.59 9.49
C LEU A 364 -4.16 3.52 9.28
N ILE A 365 -4.55 2.24 9.13
CA ILE A 365 -3.62 1.15 8.83
C ILE A 365 -2.85 1.43 7.54
N VAL A 366 -3.54 1.80 6.47
CA VAL A 366 -2.86 2.14 5.20
C VAL A 366 -1.88 3.29 5.39
N MET A 367 -2.25 4.31 6.17
CA MET A 367 -1.39 5.47 6.43
C MET A 367 -0.13 5.10 7.22
N VAL A 368 -0.24 4.28 8.26
CA VAL A 368 0.94 3.84 9.03
C VAL A 368 1.83 2.90 8.24
N VAL A 369 1.25 2.07 7.36
CA VAL A 369 2.02 1.26 6.39
C VAL A 369 2.86 2.16 5.50
N GLN A 370 2.28 3.22 4.92
CA GLN A 370 3.02 4.18 4.10
C GLN A 370 4.21 4.78 4.84
N ILE A 371 3.99 5.21 6.09
CA ILE A 371 5.04 5.77 6.94
C ILE A 371 6.15 4.73 7.16
N GLY A 372 5.80 3.48 7.50
CA GLY A 372 6.75 2.41 7.74
C GLY A 372 7.64 2.12 6.54
N LEU A 373 7.06 2.08 5.33
CA LEU A 373 7.79 1.77 4.09
C LEU A 373 8.90 2.75 3.74
N ILE A 374 8.84 3.98 4.24
CA ILE A 374 9.85 5.02 3.98
C ILE A 374 10.57 5.49 5.24
N SER A 375 10.30 4.86 6.39
CA SER A 375 10.93 5.24 7.66
C SER A 375 12.19 4.43 7.92
N PRO A 376 13.33 5.08 8.23
CA PRO A 376 14.51 4.38 8.73
C PRO A 376 14.20 3.63 10.05
N PRO A 377 14.87 2.52 10.40
CA PRO A 377 16.16 2.05 9.85
C PRO A 377 16.07 1.14 8.62
N VAL A 378 14.91 0.52 8.35
CA VAL A 378 14.79 -0.36 7.17
C VAL A 378 14.04 0.38 6.06
N GLY A 379 12.70 0.48 6.11
CA GLY A 379 11.90 1.11 5.07
C GLY A 379 12.08 0.43 3.70
N MET A 380 11.22 -0.51 3.35
CA MET A 380 11.40 -1.37 2.16
C MET A 380 11.59 -0.57 0.86
N ASN A 381 10.87 0.53 0.68
CA ASN A 381 11.05 1.38 -0.50
C ASN A 381 12.45 1.97 -0.60
N LEU A 382 13.10 2.26 0.53
CA LEU A 382 14.44 2.85 0.56
C LEU A 382 15.49 1.85 0.08
N PHE A 383 15.38 0.58 0.49
CA PHE A 383 16.26 -0.49 0.04
C PHE A 383 16.05 -0.84 -1.44
N VAL A 384 14.80 -0.85 -1.89
CA VAL A 384 14.48 -1.08 -3.32
C VAL A 384 15.09 0.04 -4.18
N LEU A 385 14.94 1.29 -3.77
CA LEU A 385 15.54 2.41 -4.49
C LEU A 385 17.07 2.35 -4.45
N ASN A 386 17.68 1.97 -3.33
CA ASN A 386 19.13 1.80 -3.22
C ASN A 386 19.66 0.70 -4.16
N ALA A 387 18.90 -0.39 -4.34
CA ALA A 387 19.25 -1.46 -5.26
C ALA A 387 19.08 -1.07 -6.74
N LEU A 388 18.09 -0.21 -7.06
CA LEU A 388 17.76 0.18 -8.43
C LEU A 388 18.54 1.41 -8.92
N ILE A 389 19.02 2.26 -8.01
CA ILE A 389 19.69 3.51 -8.32
C ILE A 389 21.17 3.42 -7.95
N PRO A 390 22.05 3.01 -8.89
CA PRO A 390 23.47 2.88 -8.59
C PRO A 390 24.11 4.24 -8.30
N GLY A 391 25.04 4.26 -7.33
CA GLY A 391 25.82 5.45 -6.99
C GLY A 391 25.20 6.38 -5.94
N VAL A 392 23.97 6.13 -5.50
CA VAL A 392 23.35 6.87 -4.39
C VAL A 392 23.57 6.12 -3.08
N ARG A 393 24.10 6.82 -2.07
CA ARG A 393 24.34 6.23 -0.74
C ARG A 393 23.05 6.13 0.04
N LEU A 394 22.84 5.03 0.77
CA LEU A 394 21.64 4.81 1.59
C LEU A 394 21.37 5.97 2.58
N GLY A 395 22.42 6.58 3.14
CA GLY A 395 22.29 7.76 4.01
C GLY A 395 21.67 8.99 3.32
N GLN A 396 21.94 9.17 2.01
CA GLN A 396 21.32 10.24 1.23
C GLN A 396 19.83 9.96 1.01
N ILE A 397 19.46 8.69 0.75
CA ILE A 397 18.07 8.27 0.62
C ILE A 397 17.33 8.54 1.94
N PHE A 398 17.92 8.15 3.07
CA PHE A 398 17.34 8.38 4.40
C PHE A 398 17.13 9.87 4.67
N SER A 399 18.16 10.70 4.40
CA SER A 399 18.06 12.15 4.64
C SER A 399 16.96 12.80 3.78
N GLY A 400 16.79 12.34 2.54
CA GLY A 400 15.76 12.82 1.64
C GLY A 400 14.33 12.43 2.04
N CYS A 401 14.15 11.33 2.77
CA CYS A 401 12.84 10.84 3.17
C CYS A 401 12.28 11.49 4.44
N TRP A 402 13.12 11.96 5.36
CA TRP A 402 12.67 12.52 6.65
C TRP A 402 11.60 13.62 6.55
N PRO A 403 11.71 14.61 5.64
CA PRO A 403 10.67 15.64 5.50
C PRO A 403 9.32 15.02 5.10
N PHE A 404 9.32 14.01 4.23
CA PHE A 404 8.12 13.34 3.79
C PHE A 404 7.52 12.44 4.87
N VAL A 405 8.36 11.77 5.67
CA VAL A 405 7.92 11.03 6.86
C VAL A 405 7.20 11.96 7.84
N ALA A 406 7.79 13.13 8.13
CA ALA A 406 7.17 14.11 9.02
C ALA A 406 5.80 14.59 8.50
N ILE A 407 5.68 14.83 7.20
CA ILE A 407 4.41 15.20 6.57
C ILE A 407 3.38 14.08 6.71
N MET A 408 3.76 12.83 6.45
CA MET A 408 2.85 11.68 6.54
C MET A 408 2.40 11.42 7.99
N VAL A 409 3.28 11.62 8.96
CA VAL A 409 2.90 11.60 10.39
C VAL A 409 1.90 12.72 10.70
N GLY A 410 2.10 13.91 10.14
CA GLY A 410 1.13 15.00 10.24
C GLY A 410 -0.24 14.63 9.64
N VAL A 411 -0.27 13.97 8.48
CA VAL A 411 -1.52 13.44 7.88
C VAL A 411 -2.15 12.39 8.78
N LEU A 412 -1.38 11.45 9.33
CA LEU A 412 -1.89 10.45 10.27
C LEU A 412 -2.58 11.11 11.47
N VAL A 413 -1.94 12.11 12.07
CA VAL A 413 -2.53 12.87 13.18
C VAL A 413 -3.83 13.56 12.76
N LEU A 414 -3.89 14.16 11.57
CA LEU A 414 -5.11 14.76 11.03
C LEU A 414 -6.22 13.73 10.86
N LEU A 415 -5.91 12.53 10.33
CA LEU A 415 -6.90 11.45 10.14
C LEU A 415 -7.41 10.89 11.48
N VAL A 416 -6.55 10.85 12.51
CA VAL A 416 -6.94 10.44 13.87
C VAL A 416 -7.86 11.49 14.51
N LEU A 417 -7.53 12.76 14.39
CA LEU A 417 -8.30 13.87 14.99
C LEU A 417 -9.60 14.19 14.24
N PHE A 418 -9.62 13.97 12.93
CA PHE A 418 -10.75 14.29 12.04
C PHE A 418 -11.17 13.08 11.22
N PRO A 419 -11.88 12.09 11.80
CA PRO A 419 -12.36 10.88 11.10
C PRO A 419 -13.21 11.20 9.86
N ALA A 420 -13.88 12.35 9.84
CA ALA A 420 -14.69 12.82 8.72
C ALA A 420 -13.89 12.90 7.41
N ILE A 421 -12.58 13.14 7.45
CA ILE A 421 -11.73 13.16 6.23
C ILE A 421 -11.79 11.81 5.50
N SER A 422 -11.84 10.70 6.23
CA SER A 422 -11.95 9.36 5.66
C SER A 422 -13.41 8.93 5.44
N LEU A 423 -14.32 9.33 6.32
CA LEU A 423 -15.69 8.80 6.35
C LEU A 423 -16.69 9.63 5.53
N TRP A 424 -16.34 10.85 5.13
CA TRP A 424 -17.26 11.73 4.40
C TRP A 424 -17.71 11.14 3.05
N LEU A 425 -16.79 10.64 2.23
CA LEU A 425 -17.15 10.08 0.93
C LEU A 425 -17.89 8.74 1.05
N PRO A 426 -17.50 7.79 1.92
CA PRO A 426 -18.26 6.57 2.17
C PRO A 426 -19.70 6.80 2.69
N SER A 427 -19.98 7.91 3.36
CA SER A 427 -21.31 8.23 3.87
C SER A 427 -22.37 8.43 2.78
N PHE A 428 -21.96 8.67 1.54
CA PHE A 428 -22.85 8.77 0.37
C PHE A 428 -23.07 7.42 -0.34
N MET A 429 -22.38 6.38 0.10
CA MET A 429 -22.55 5.04 -0.47
C MET A 429 -23.58 4.26 0.34
N ALA A 430 -24.58 3.74 -0.34
CA ALA A 430 -25.65 2.94 0.25
C ALA A 430 -25.14 1.65 0.91
#